data_5733218b954438f9c8c0285a295b90e3
#
_entry.id   5733218b954438f9c8c0285a295b90e3
#
_cell.length_a   1.000
_cell.length_b   1.000
_cell.length_c   1.000
_cell.angle_alpha   90.00
_cell.angle_beta   90.00
_cell.angle_gamma   90.00
#
_symmetry.space_group_name_H-M   'P 1'
#
loop_
_entity.id
_entity.type
_entity.pdbx_description
1 polymer ?
#
loop_
_entity_poly.entity_id
_entity_poly.type
_entity_poly.pdbx_seq_one_letter_code
_entity_poly.pdbx_strand_id
1 'polypeptide(L)'
;GPASLPIGKKRRNAMAAIIDIIGREILDSRGNPTVEVDVLLEDGALGRAGVPSGASTGAHEAVELRDGGTRYKGKGVLNAVAAVNGEIFDAIGGMDASEQIEIDRAMIVLDGTDNKARLGANAILGVSLAVAKANAASLGQPLFRYLGGPAARALPVPMMNIVNGGEHADNPIDIQEFMIVPVAAGSLADAVRMGSEVFHTLKGELKAAGLNTNVGDEGGFAPNLASTEAALGFVMKAIEKAGYKPGEDICLALDAAATEFFENGVYDLKGEGRKLDAGGMVDYWAALADKYPIISIEDGMAEDDWEGWKTLTDRLGGKVQLVGDDLFVTNKRRLADGIARGVANSILVKVNQIGTLTETLESVEMAHRAGYTAVMSHRSGETEDATIADLAVATNCGQIKTGSLARSDRLAKYNQLIRIEEALGASAEYAGMSILKS
;
A
#
# COMPACT_ATOMS: atom_id res chain seq x y z
N GLY A 1 -32.94 -31.57 40.10
CA GLY A 1 -31.92 -30.98 39.30
C GLY A 1 -31.69 -29.52 39.65
N PRO A 2 -30.46 -29.03 39.74
CA PRO A 2 -30.22 -27.62 40.05
C PRO A 2 -30.57 -26.77 38.83
N ALA A 3 -31.43 -25.78 39.08
CA ALA A 3 -31.82 -24.76 38.12
C ALA A 3 -30.57 -23.96 37.70
N SER A 4 -30.27 -23.93 36.40
CA SER A 4 -29.27 -23.03 35.84
C SER A 4 -29.72 -21.57 36.05
N LEU A 5 -28.95 -20.84 36.84
CA LEU A 5 -29.10 -19.38 36.94
C LEU A 5 -28.86 -18.75 35.59
N PRO A 6 -29.68 -17.82 35.14
CA PRO A 6 -29.42 -17.09 33.91
C PRO A 6 -28.12 -16.33 34.09
N ILE A 7 -27.17 -16.55 33.17
CA ILE A 7 -25.97 -15.72 33.07
C ILE A 7 -26.45 -14.32 32.74
N GLY A 8 -26.56 -13.50 33.79
CA GLY A 8 -26.88 -12.10 33.64
C GLY A 8 -25.89 -11.49 32.65
N LYS A 9 -26.39 -10.82 31.60
CA LYS A 9 -25.58 -9.95 30.77
C LYS A 9 -24.91 -8.98 31.72
N LYS A 10 -23.67 -9.29 32.17
CA LYS A 10 -22.81 -8.30 32.76
C LYS A 10 -22.77 -7.17 31.75
N ARG A 11 -23.33 -6.02 32.07
CA ARG A 11 -23.00 -4.78 31.38
C ARG A 11 -21.48 -4.76 31.41
N ARG A 12 -20.83 -5.02 30.26
CA ARG A 12 -19.43 -4.74 30.07
C ARG A 12 -19.31 -3.26 30.45
N ASN A 13 -18.52 -2.95 31.46
CA ASN A 13 -18.16 -1.58 31.71
C ASN A 13 -17.63 -1.05 30.39
N ALA A 14 -18.30 -0.06 29.80
CA ALA A 14 -18.02 0.42 28.46
C ALA A 14 -16.78 1.32 28.45
N MET A 15 -15.65 0.87 29.01
CA MET A 15 -14.40 1.63 29.07
C MET A 15 -13.85 1.94 27.67
N ALA A 16 -14.24 1.15 26.66
CA ALA A 16 -13.89 1.33 25.26
C ALA A 16 -14.97 2.08 24.45
N ALA A 17 -15.97 2.69 25.11
CA ALA A 17 -16.98 3.48 24.41
C ALA A 17 -16.36 4.72 23.75
N ILE A 18 -16.73 4.98 22.50
CA ILE A 18 -16.33 6.18 21.77
C ILE A 18 -17.07 7.38 22.37
N ILE A 19 -16.34 8.33 22.97
CA ILE A 19 -16.94 9.53 23.57
C ILE A 19 -16.75 10.78 22.71
N ASP A 20 -15.73 10.80 21.84
CA ASP A 20 -15.50 11.92 20.94
C ASP A 20 -14.77 11.48 19.67
N ILE A 21 -15.08 12.16 18.57
CA ILE A 21 -14.41 12.00 17.27
C ILE A 21 -14.13 13.39 16.73
N ILE A 22 -12.87 13.67 16.43
CA ILE A 22 -12.42 14.98 15.93
C ILE A 22 -11.72 14.76 14.60
N GLY A 23 -12.32 15.25 13.52
CA GLY A 23 -11.67 15.34 12.21
C GLY A 23 -11.05 16.71 12.04
N ARG A 24 -9.92 16.74 11.34
CA ARG A 24 -9.25 17.98 10.91
C ARG A 24 -8.62 17.83 9.57
N GLU A 25 -8.38 18.96 8.94
CA GLU A 25 -7.64 19.04 7.69
C GLU A 25 -6.15 19.26 8.02
N ILE A 26 -5.29 18.38 7.53
CA ILE A 26 -3.83 18.52 7.61
C ILE A 26 -3.24 18.52 6.20
N LEU A 27 -1.94 18.72 6.07
CA LEU A 27 -1.25 18.63 4.79
C LEU A 27 -0.53 17.29 4.65
N ASP A 28 -0.62 16.72 3.47
CA ASP A 28 0.13 15.53 3.09
C ASP A 28 1.54 15.86 2.59
N SER A 29 2.31 14.85 2.20
CA SER A 29 3.70 14.97 1.72
C SER A 29 3.86 15.79 0.44
N ARG A 30 2.79 16.03 -0.29
CA ARG A 30 2.77 16.88 -1.49
C ARG A 30 2.30 18.30 -1.20
N GLY A 31 1.97 18.61 0.07
CA GLY A 31 1.40 19.90 0.46
C GLY A 31 -0.07 20.05 0.12
N ASN A 32 -0.79 18.96 -0.15
CA ASN A 32 -2.22 18.95 -0.39
C ASN A 32 -2.99 18.60 0.90
N PRO A 33 -4.22 19.11 1.07
CA PRO A 33 -5.04 18.76 2.23
C PRO A 33 -5.39 17.28 2.25
N THR A 34 -5.41 16.73 3.46
CA THR A 34 -5.94 15.40 3.74
C THR A 34 -6.60 15.37 5.12
N VAL A 35 -7.35 14.31 5.40
CA VAL A 35 -8.10 14.16 6.65
C VAL A 35 -7.21 13.48 7.69
N GLU A 36 -7.24 14.01 8.91
CA GLU A 36 -6.74 13.34 10.11
C GLU A 36 -7.87 13.23 11.12
N VAL A 37 -7.97 12.09 11.78
CA VAL A 37 -9.04 11.82 12.76
C VAL A 37 -8.44 11.40 14.09
N ASP A 38 -8.96 11.98 15.16
CA ASP A 38 -8.75 11.54 16.54
C ASP A 38 -10.03 10.87 17.06
N VAL A 39 -9.89 9.71 17.67
CA VAL A 39 -10.97 9.02 18.39
C VAL A 39 -10.58 8.92 19.85
N LEU A 40 -11.43 9.42 20.74
CA LEU A 40 -11.26 9.38 22.19
C LEU A 40 -12.25 8.39 22.80
N LEU A 41 -11.74 7.50 23.67
CA LEU A 41 -12.54 6.53 24.38
C LEU A 41 -12.79 6.98 25.83
N GLU A 42 -13.79 6.40 26.48
CA GLU A 42 -14.19 6.74 27.84
C GLU A 42 -13.06 6.58 28.86
N ASP A 43 -12.16 5.62 28.66
CA ASP A 43 -10.99 5.40 29.52
C ASP A 43 -9.84 6.39 29.28
N GLY A 44 -9.99 7.34 28.35
CA GLY A 44 -8.98 8.33 27.98
C GLY A 44 -8.04 7.87 26.85
N ALA A 45 -8.17 6.65 26.36
CA ALA A 45 -7.38 6.18 25.23
C ALA A 45 -7.68 6.99 23.96
N LEU A 46 -6.64 7.36 23.25
CA LEU A 46 -6.72 8.15 22.01
C LEU A 46 -6.13 7.37 20.85
N GLY A 47 -6.83 7.38 19.72
CA GLY A 47 -6.29 6.89 18.44
C GLY A 47 -6.30 8.02 17.42
N ARG A 48 -5.19 8.17 16.70
CA ARG A 48 -5.03 9.18 15.63
C ARG A 48 -4.62 8.52 14.33
N ALA A 49 -5.31 8.85 13.24
CA ALA A 49 -4.98 8.35 11.92
C ALA A 49 -5.01 9.46 10.87
N GLY A 50 -3.97 9.51 10.03
CA GLY A 50 -3.92 10.35 8.85
C GLY A 50 -4.24 9.52 7.60
N VAL A 51 -4.97 10.11 6.66
CA VAL A 51 -5.44 9.41 5.45
C VAL A 51 -4.50 9.68 4.29
N PRO A 52 -4.00 8.63 3.61
CA PRO A 52 -3.19 8.81 2.41
C PRO A 52 -4.05 9.19 1.20
N SER A 53 -3.39 9.74 0.15
CA SER A 53 -4.04 10.20 -1.07
C SER A 53 -3.22 9.81 -2.30
N GLY A 54 -3.87 9.34 -3.37
CA GLY A 54 -3.21 8.97 -4.61
C GLY A 54 -2.97 10.15 -5.57
N ALA A 55 -1.91 10.07 -6.38
CA ALA A 55 -1.68 10.99 -7.50
C ALA A 55 -2.51 10.57 -8.72
N SER A 56 -2.44 9.28 -9.07
CA SER A 56 -3.35 8.65 -10.03
C SER A 56 -4.26 7.70 -9.28
N THR A 57 -5.55 7.73 -9.61
CA THR A 57 -6.55 6.88 -8.99
C THR A 57 -7.13 5.91 -10.03
N GLY A 58 -7.24 4.63 -9.68
CA GLY A 58 -7.93 3.64 -10.50
C GLY A 58 -9.40 4.02 -10.68
N ALA A 59 -9.97 3.69 -11.85
CA ALA A 59 -11.36 4.05 -12.18
C ALA A 59 -12.40 3.45 -11.21
N HIS A 60 -12.02 2.41 -10.47
CA HIS A 60 -12.91 1.66 -9.57
C HIS A 60 -12.62 1.91 -8.08
N GLU A 61 -11.76 2.87 -7.76
CA GLU A 61 -11.46 3.21 -6.36
C GLU A 61 -12.65 3.88 -5.65
N ALA A 62 -12.72 3.69 -4.33
CA ALA A 62 -13.63 4.47 -3.50
C ALA A 62 -13.30 5.97 -3.60
N VAL A 63 -14.32 6.80 -3.47
CA VAL A 63 -14.22 8.24 -3.74
C VAL A 63 -13.57 8.97 -2.58
N GLU A 64 -12.47 9.65 -2.86
CA GLU A 64 -11.88 10.64 -2.00
C GLU A 64 -12.67 11.95 -2.16
N LEU A 65 -13.38 12.36 -1.10
CA LEU A 65 -14.23 13.54 -1.17
C LEU A 65 -13.40 14.81 -1.08
N ARG A 66 -13.44 15.61 -2.14
CA ARG A 66 -12.80 16.92 -2.25
C ARG A 66 -13.85 18.01 -2.39
N ASP A 67 -13.57 19.20 -1.86
CA ASP A 67 -14.54 20.29 -1.77
C ASP A 67 -14.81 20.97 -3.11
N GLY A 68 -13.86 20.93 -4.05
CA GLY A 68 -13.92 21.73 -5.26
C GLY A 68 -13.67 23.22 -4.97
N GLY A 69 -14.10 24.06 -5.88
CA GLY A 69 -13.91 25.51 -5.77
C GLY A 69 -12.47 25.95 -5.94
N THR A 70 -12.09 27.07 -5.29
CA THR A 70 -10.77 27.69 -5.45
C THR A 70 -9.81 27.44 -4.28
N ARG A 71 -10.36 27.22 -3.07
CA ARG A 71 -9.56 26.94 -1.88
C ARG A 71 -8.76 25.66 -2.10
N TYR A 72 -7.44 25.68 -1.84
CA TYR A 72 -6.51 24.59 -2.17
C TYR A 72 -6.65 24.09 -3.61
N LYS A 73 -7.02 24.96 -4.53
CA LYS A 73 -7.26 24.61 -5.95
C LYS A 73 -8.29 23.47 -6.12
N GLY A 74 -9.30 23.48 -5.28
CA GLY A 74 -10.38 22.47 -5.29
C GLY A 74 -10.08 21.20 -4.48
N LYS A 75 -8.91 21.08 -3.88
CA LYS A 75 -8.48 19.87 -3.16
C LYS A 75 -8.77 19.88 -1.65
N GLY A 76 -9.43 20.91 -1.13
CA GLY A 76 -9.83 20.97 0.27
C GLY A 76 -10.67 19.76 0.70
N VAL A 77 -10.66 19.43 1.99
CA VAL A 77 -11.38 18.28 2.55
C VAL A 77 -12.32 18.66 3.69
N LEU A 78 -12.79 19.90 3.73
CA LEU A 78 -13.68 20.36 4.80
C LEU A 78 -15.02 19.65 4.82
N ASN A 79 -15.55 19.23 3.67
CA ASN A 79 -16.79 18.44 3.61
C ASN A 79 -16.60 17.05 4.23
N ALA A 80 -15.47 16.40 3.98
CA ALA A 80 -15.12 15.14 4.62
C ALA A 80 -14.93 15.32 6.14
N VAL A 81 -14.25 16.38 6.56
CA VAL A 81 -14.09 16.73 7.98
C VAL A 81 -15.44 16.98 8.64
N ALA A 82 -16.35 17.69 7.98
CA ALA A 82 -17.70 17.92 8.48
C ALA A 82 -18.48 16.60 8.67
N ALA A 83 -18.32 15.65 7.74
CA ALA A 83 -18.92 14.33 7.88
C ALA A 83 -18.39 13.57 9.11
N VAL A 84 -17.09 13.64 9.37
CA VAL A 84 -16.46 13.03 10.55
C VAL A 84 -17.03 13.64 11.85
N ASN A 85 -17.06 14.96 11.92
CA ASN A 85 -17.48 15.69 13.14
C ASN A 85 -19.00 15.69 13.36
N GLY A 86 -19.79 15.41 12.34
CA GLY A 86 -21.26 15.44 12.37
C GLY A 86 -21.87 14.06 12.25
N GLU A 87 -22.31 13.69 11.02
CA GLU A 87 -23.09 12.47 10.77
C GLU A 87 -22.41 11.19 11.26
N ILE A 88 -21.11 11.06 11.04
CA ILE A 88 -20.38 9.86 11.47
C ILE A 88 -20.35 9.77 12.98
N PHE A 89 -20.00 10.87 13.68
CA PHE A 89 -20.00 10.89 15.14
C PHE A 89 -21.40 10.58 15.70
N ASP A 90 -22.45 11.16 15.12
CA ASP A 90 -23.83 10.90 15.55
C ASP A 90 -24.21 9.42 15.39
N ALA A 91 -23.72 8.76 14.36
CA ALA A 91 -24.04 7.36 14.07
C ALA A 91 -23.30 6.36 14.97
N ILE A 92 -22.03 6.61 15.29
CA ILE A 92 -21.17 5.63 15.98
C ILE A 92 -20.73 6.06 17.38
N GLY A 93 -21.00 7.30 17.78
CA GLY A 93 -20.74 7.77 19.15
C GLY A 93 -21.41 6.88 20.18
N GLY A 94 -20.69 6.51 21.24
CA GLY A 94 -21.15 5.59 22.27
C GLY A 94 -20.97 4.10 21.94
N MET A 95 -20.60 3.74 20.70
CA MET A 95 -20.30 2.35 20.37
C MET A 95 -18.99 1.90 21.01
N ASP A 96 -18.89 0.61 21.28
CA ASP A 96 -17.67 -0.02 21.80
C ASP A 96 -16.63 -0.09 20.66
N ALA A 97 -15.46 0.51 20.86
CA ALA A 97 -14.39 0.55 19.88
C ALA A 97 -13.83 -0.85 19.52
N SER A 98 -14.09 -1.88 20.34
CA SER A 98 -13.73 -3.28 20.02
C SER A 98 -14.59 -3.86 18.90
N GLU A 99 -15.73 -3.25 18.60
CA GLU A 99 -16.67 -3.71 17.57
C GLU A 99 -16.33 -3.09 16.19
N GLN A 100 -15.10 -3.30 15.72
CA GLN A 100 -14.58 -2.71 14.49
C GLN A 100 -15.49 -2.99 13.27
N ILE A 101 -15.92 -4.24 13.12
CA ILE A 101 -16.76 -4.65 11.98
C ILE A 101 -18.10 -3.91 11.99
N GLU A 102 -18.74 -3.81 13.15
CA GLU A 102 -20.02 -3.12 13.30
C GLU A 102 -19.87 -1.61 13.05
N ILE A 103 -18.79 -1.02 13.54
CA ILE A 103 -18.50 0.42 13.34
C ILE A 103 -18.28 0.71 11.84
N ASP A 104 -17.45 -0.09 11.19
CA ASP A 104 -17.17 0.08 9.75
C ASP A 104 -18.44 -0.12 8.92
N ARG A 105 -19.23 -1.12 9.27
CA ARG A 105 -20.51 -1.40 8.61
C ARG A 105 -21.52 -0.27 8.82
N ALA A 106 -21.59 0.30 10.02
CA ALA A 106 -22.47 1.45 10.30
C ALA A 106 -22.10 2.65 9.42
N MET A 107 -20.81 2.93 9.23
CA MET A 107 -20.36 4.02 8.35
C MET A 107 -20.69 3.75 6.87
N ILE A 108 -20.53 2.52 6.40
CA ILE A 108 -20.87 2.12 5.03
C ILE A 108 -22.36 2.30 4.78
N VAL A 109 -23.21 1.85 5.69
CA VAL A 109 -24.66 2.01 5.60
C VAL A 109 -25.07 3.47 5.64
N LEU A 110 -24.43 4.26 6.51
CA LEU A 110 -24.68 5.70 6.62
C LEU A 110 -24.39 6.43 5.31
N ASP A 111 -23.29 6.09 4.65
CA ASP A 111 -22.93 6.64 3.35
C ASP A 111 -23.98 6.27 2.30
N GLY A 112 -24.37 5.01 2.21
CA GLY A 112 -25.44 4.52 1.36
C GLY A 112 -25.12 4.47 -0.12
N THR A 113 -23.87 4.76 -0.53
CA THR A 113 -23.43 4.66 -1.95
C THR A 113 -22.48 3.49 -2.13
N ASP A 114 -22.31 3.02 -3.37
CA ASP A 114 -21.46 1.86 -3.66
C ASP A 114 -19.96 2.14 -3.47
N ASN A 115 -19.56 3.41 -3.57
CA ASN A 115 -18.16 3.84 -3.60
C ASN A 115 -17.81 4.88 -2.55
N LYS A 116 -18.61 5.03 -1.50
CA LYS A 116 -18.43 6.00 -0.42
C LYS A 116 -18.41 7.47 -0.88
N ALA A 117 -19.12 7.77 -1.98
CA ALA A 117 -19.10 9.09 -2.59
C ALA A 117 -19.80 10.18 -1.75
N ARG A 118 -20.76 9.82 -0.89
CA ARG A 118 -21.52 10.82 -0.13
C ARG A 118 -20.76 11.39 1.05
N LEU A 119 -20.18 10.54 1.91
CA LEU A 119 -19.39 10.97 3.07
C LEU A 119 -17.92 11.14 2.73
N GLY A 120 -17.42 10.37 1.76
CA GLY A 120 -16.03 10.29 1.36
C GLY A 120 -15.31 9.10 1.99
N ALA A 121 -14.59 8.34 1.16
CA ALA A 121 -13.75 7.25 1.64
C ALA A 121 -12.67 7.76 2.61
N ASN A 122 -12.15 8.97 2.40
CA ASN A 122 -11.19 9.61 3.29
C ASN A 122 -11.76 9.85 4.70
N ALA A 123 -12.99 10.35 4.81
CA ALA A 123 -13.67 10.52 6.10
C ALA A 123 -13.86 9.19 6.82
N ILE A 124 -14.41 8.21 6.11
CA ILE A 124 -14.72 6.88 6.67
C ILE A 124 -13.44 6.16 7.09
N LEU A 125 -12.40 6.17 6.25
CA LEU A 125 -11.14 5.51 6.56
C LEU A 125 -10.44 6.13 7.76
N GLY A 126 -10.40 7.46 7.86
CA GLY A 126 -9.79 8.14 8.99
C GLY A 126 -10.39 7.69 10.32
N VAL A 127 -11.72 7.61 10.37
CA VAL A 127 -12.44 7.11 11.55
C VAL A 127 -12.15 5.63 11.80
N SER A 128 -12.24 4.80 10.78
CA SER A 128 -12.01 3.35 10.88
C SER A 128 -10.64 3.03 11.48
N LEU A 129 -9.58 3.66 10.98
CA LEU A 129 -8.22 3.46 11.48
C LEU A 129 -8.01 4.06 12.88
N ALA A 130 -8.56 5.23 13.14
CA ALA A 130 -8.44 5.87 14.45
C ALA A 130 -9.15 5.07 15.57
N VAL A 131 -10.29 4.46 15.26
CA VAL A 131 -11.00 3.54 16.17
C VAL A 131 -10.11 2.35 16.53
N ALA A 132 -9.49 1.71 15.55
CA ALA A 132 -8.59 0.58 15.78
C ALA A 132 -7.41 0.97 16.67
N LYS A 133 -6.79 2.11 16.40
CA LYS A 133 -5.67 2.64 17.21
C LYS A 133 -6.11 2.98 18.65
N ALA A 134 -7.27 3.59 18.82
CA ALA A 134 -7.80 3.89 20.13
C ALA A 134 -8.04 2.63 20.95
N ASN A 135 -8.63 1.60 20.34
CA ASN A 135 -8.89 0.34 21.04
C ASN A 135 -7.60 -0.41 21.37
N ALA A 136 -6.62 -0.42 20.48
CA ALA A 136 -5.30 -0.97 20.77
C ALA A 136 -4.65 -0.27 21.99
N ALA A 137 -4.70 1.06 22.04
CA ALA A 137 -4.20 1.85 23.16
C ALA A 137 -4.96 1.53 24.47
N SER A 138 -6.28 1.40 24.41
CA SER A 138 -7.11 1.02 25.54
C SER A 138 -6.72 -0.34 26.12
N LEU A 139 -6.33 -1.28 25.27
CA LEU A 139 -5.88 -2.62 25.67
C LEU A 139 -4.40 -2.67 26.04
N GLY A 140 -3.67 -1.57 25.90
CA GLY A 140 -2.22 -1.53 26.13
C GLY A 140 -1.42 -2.39 25.15
N GLN A 141 -1.93 -2.60 23.93
CA GLN A 141 -1.29 -3.41 22.90
C GLN A 141 -0.77 -2.57 21.74
N PRO A 142 0.39 -2.92 21.15
CA PRO A 142 0.78 -2.37 19.86
C PRO A 142 -0.26 -2.72 18.80
N LEU A 143 -0.46 -1.84 17.82
CA LEU A 143 -1.50 -2.02 16.81
C LEU A 143 -1.37 -3.33 16.04
N PHE A 144 -0.14 -3.71 15.64
CA PHE A 144 0.08 -4.96 14.92
C PHE A 144 -0.37 -6.20 15.72
N ARG A 145 -0.16 -6.18 17.03
CA ARG A 145 -0.55 -7.28 17.93
C ARG A 145 -2.06 -7.33 18.13
N TYR A 146 -2.66 -6.16 18.31
CA TYR A 146 -4.11 -6.04 18.46
C TYR A 146 -4.84 -6.56 17.23
N LEU A 147 -4.39 -6.18 16.02
CA LEU A 147 -5.04 -6.56 14.77
C LEU A 147 -4.70 -7.98 14.32
N GLY A 148 -3.47 -8.40 14.53
CA GLY A 148 -2.99 -9.69 14.01
C GLY A 148 -3.03 -10.84 15.00
N GLY A 149 -3.18 -10.55 16.28
CA GLY A 149 -3.16 -11.55 17.34
C GLY A 149 -1.76 -12.11 17.60
N PRO A 150 -1.67 -13.23 18.34
CA PRO A 150 -0.38 -13.80 18.77
C PRO A 150 0.46 -14.38 17.63
N ALA A 151 -0.12 -14.64 16.48
CA ALA A 151 0.59 -15.18 15.32
C ALA A 151 1.23 -14.11 14.42
N ALA A 152 1.01 -12.82 14.68
CA ALA A 152 1.59 -11.73 13.91
C ALA A 152 3.09 -11.60 14.22
N ARG A 153 3.96 -11.97 13.25
CA ARG A 153 5.42 -12.00 13.43
C ARG A 153 6.24 -11.80 12.16
N ALA A 154 5.62 -11.81 10.99
CA ALA A 154 6.35 -11.71 9.74
C ALA A 154 6.69 -10.24 9.44
N LEU A 155 7.97 -9.89 9.52
CA LEU A 155 8.46 -8.61 9.03
C LEU A 155 8.47 -8.63 7.50
N PRO A 156 7.79 -7.67 6.85
CA PRO A 156 7.65 -7.67 5.41
C PRO A 156 8.95 -7.33 4.70
N VAL A 157 9.19 -7.99 3.57
CA VAL A 157 10.27 -7.61 2.65
C VAL A 157 9.88 -6.27 2.01
N PRO A 158 10.72 -5.23 2.12
CA PRO A 158 10.44 -3.97 1.49
C PRO A 158 10.74 -4.01 -0.01
N MET A 159 9.82 -3.49 -0.80
CA MET A 159 9.99 -3.22 -2.23
C MET A 159 10.23 -1.71 -2.36
N MET A 160 11.51 -1.34 -2.49
CA MET A 160 11.96 0.06 -2.36
C MET A 160 12.04 0.73 -3.72
N ASN A 161 11.16 1.69 -3.97
CA ASN A 161 11.14 2.45 -5.22
C ASN A 161 12.36 3.37 -5.34
N ILE A 162 13.33 3.01 -6.16
CA ILE A 162 14.62 3.71 -6.23
C ILE A 162 14.77 4.59 -7.48
N VAL A 163 14.07 4.25 -8.58
CA VAL A 163 14.01 5.04 -9.82
C VAL A 163 12.57 5.18 -10.27
N ASN A 164 12.19 6.39 -10.66
CA ASN A 164 10.85 6.72 -11.13
C ASN A 164 10.82 7.03 -12.62
N GLY A 165 9.70 6.69 -13.25
CA GLY A 165 9.32 7.07 -14.60
C GLY A 165 7.81 7.32 -14.69
N GLY A 166 7.23 7.28 -15.88
CA GLY A 166 5.82 7.44 -16.11
C GLY A 166 5.24 8.68 -15.43
N GLU A 167 4.10 8.54 -14.79
CA GLU A 167 3.41 9.63 -14.09
C GLU A 167 4.16 10.13 -12.83
N HIS A 168 5.14 9.38 -12.33
CA HIS A 168 5.93 9.74 -11.16
C HIS A 168 7.18 10.57 -11.46
N ALA A 169 7.45 10.86 -12.72
CA ALA A 169 8.65 11.59 -13.14
C ALA A 169 8.44 12.34 -14.46
N ASP A 170 9.12 13.46 -14.59
CA ASP A 170 9.21 14.21 -15.85
C ASP A 170 10.46 13.74 -16.62
N ASN A 171 10.37 12.55 -17.19
CA ASN A 171 11.43 11.93 -18.00
C ASN A 171 10.81 10.98 -19.05
N PRO A 172 11.60 10.46 -20.04
CA PRO A 172 11.06 9.60 -21.09
C PRO A 172 10.85 8.14 -20.70
N ILE A 173 11.02 7.76 -19.42
CA ILE A 173 10.82 6.38 -18.98
C ILE A 173 9.32 6.10 -18.85
N ASP A 174 8.81 5.07 -19.53
CA ASP A 174 7.39 4.72 -19.52
C ASP A 174 6.98 3.96 -18.26
N ILE A 175 7.86 3.11 -17.73
CA ILE A 175 7.63 2.31 -16.52
C ILE A 175 7.70 3.21 -15.29
N GLN A 176 6.68 3.13 -14.43
CA GLN A 176 6.47 4.08 -13.36
C GLN A 176 7.45 3.96 -12.20
N GLU A 177 7.77 2.71 -11.80
CA GLU A 177 8.64 2.46 -10.64
C GLU A 177 9.58 1.31 -10.87
N PHE A 178 10.83 1.51 -10.43
CA PHE A 178 11.88 0.49 -10.38
C PHE A 178 12.26 0.29 -8.93
N MET A 179 12.06 -0.92 -8.42
CA MET A 179 12.23 -1.23 -7.00
C MET A 179 13.36 -2.24 -6.79
N ILE A 180 14.09 -2.06 -5.69
CA ILE A 180 15.02 -3.06 -5.16
C ILE A 180 14.35 -3.83 -4.03
N VAL A 181 14.64 -5.12 -3.94
CA VAL A 181 14.00 -6.04 -3.01
C VAL A 181 15.08 -6.87 -2.30
N PRO A 182 15.46 -6.51 -1.06
CA PRO A 182 16.56 -7.18 -0.34
C PRO A 182 16.11 -8.51 0.28
N VAL A 183 15.92 -9.52 -0.56
CA VAL A 183 15.36 -10.82 -0.18
C VAL A 183 16.26 -11.64 0.73
N ALA A 184 17.57 -11.45 0.70
CA ALA A 184 18.54 -12.23 1.48
C ALA A 184 18.98 -11.53 2.77
N ALA A 185 18.35 -10.42 3.13
CA ALA A 185 18.65 -9.77 4.41
C ALA A 185 18.37 -10.70 5.60
N GLY A 186 19.16 -10.58 6.65
CA GLY A 186 18.98 -11.39 7.86
C GLY A 186 17.87 -10.88 8.78
N SER A 187 17.42 -9.63 8.57
CA SER A 187 16.38 -8.97 9.35
C SER A 187 15.78 -7.81 8.56
N LEU A 188 14.71 -7.24 9.07
CA LEU A 188 14.13 -6.01 8.51
C LEU A 188 15.11 -4.85 8.62
N ALA A 189 15.77 -4.69 9.75
CA ALA A 189 16.78 -3.64 9.93
C ALA A 189 17.93 -3.78 8.93
N ASP A 190 18.37 -5.00 8.66
CA ASP A 190 19.37 -5.30 7.62
C ASP A 190 18.86 -4.95 6.22
N ALA A 191 17.61 -5.27 5.91
CA ALA A 191 17.00 -4.94 4.63
C ALA A 191 16.99 -3.41 4.39
N VAL A 192 16.62 -2.64 5.40
CA VAL A 192 16.63 -1.17 5.35
C VAL A 192 18.06 -0.65 5.15
N ARG A 193 19.04 -1.21 5.84
CA ARG A 193 20.46 -0.88 5.68
C ARG A 193 20.94 -1.15 4.24
N MET A 194 20.67 -2.34 3.72
CA MET A 194 21.00 -2.70 2.34
C MET A 194 20.38 -1.73 1.34
N GLY A 195 19.10 -1.40 1.53
CA GLY A 195 18.41 -0.41 0.70
C GLY A 195 19.07 0.95 0.73
N SER A 196 19.43 1.44 1.92
CA SER A 196 20.12 2.73 2.09
C SER A 196 21.48 2.74 1.40
N GLU A 197 22.26 1.68 1.54
CA GLU A 197 23.57 1.56 0.88
C GLU A 197 23.44 1.58 -0.65
N VAL A 198 22.47 0.86 -1.22
CA VAL A 198 22.22 0.88 -2.66
C VAL A 198 21.71 2.25 -3.12
N PHE A 199 20.81 2.88 -2.35
CA PHE A 199 20.29 4.20 -2.64
C PHE A 199 21.42 5.24 -2.78
N HIS A 200 22.34 5.30 -1.82
CA HIS A 200 23.46 6.24 -1.86
C HIS A 200 24.49 5.89 -2.94
N THR A 201 24.70 4.60 -3.23
CA THR A 201 25.56 4.15 -4.31
C THR A 201 24.97 4.56 -5.67
N LEU A 202 23.65 4.38 -5.86
CA LEU A 202 22.95 4.81 -7.08
C LEU A 202 23.05 6.32 -7.27
N LYS A 203 22.88 7.10 -6.20
CA LYS A 203 23.06 8.55 -6.23
C LYS A 203 24.44 8.93 -6.77
N GLY A 204 25.48 8.27 -6.30
CA GLY A 204 26.84 8.48 -6.77
C GLY A 204 27.03 8.11 -8.25
N GLU A 205 26.45 6.99 -8.70
CA GLU A 205 26.50 6.55 -10.09
C GLU A 205 25.79 7.50 -11.04
N LEU A 206 24.61 7.97 -10.67
CA LEU A 206 23.84 8.95 -11.44
C LEU A 206 24.59 10.27 -11.56
N LYS A 207 25.15 10.75 -10.44
CA LYS A 207 25.94 11.98 -10.39
C LYS A 207 27.19 11.89 -11.25
N ALA A 208 27.91 10.76 -11.20
CA ALA A 208 29.10 10.52 -12.03
C ALA A 208 28.76 10.51 -13.53
N ALA A 209 27.56 10.10 -13.90
CA ALA A 209 27.06 10.12 -15.28
C ALA A 209 26.48 11.50 -15.68
N GLY A 210 26.52 12.51 -14.83
CA GLY A 210 25.98 13.84 -15.10
C GLY A 210 24.45 13.91 -15.05
N LEU A 211 23.80 12.94 -14.41
CA LEU A 211 22.35 12.86 -14.33
C LEU A 211 21.81 13.49 -13.02
N ASN A 212 20.56 13.92 -13.07
CA ASN A 212 19.85 14.51 -11.94
C ASN A 212 19.65 13.50 -10.83
N THR A 213 19.91 13.92 -9.58
CA THR A 213 19.70 13.12 -8.37
C THR A 213 18.62 13.69 -7.45
N ASN A 214 17.74 14.56 -7.96
CA ASN A 214 16.57 14.99 -7.22
C ASN A 214 15.62 13.83 -7.04
N VAL A 215 14.94 13.81 -5.90
CA VAL A 215 13.98 12.75 -5.57
C VAL A 215 12.55 13.19 -5.87
N GLY A 216 11.73 12.23 -6.29
CA GLY A 216 10.30 12.42 -6.51
C GLY A 216 9.48 12.27 -5.23
N ASP A 217 8.17 12.21 -5.39
CA ASP A 217 7.19 12.17 -4.29
C ASP A 217 7.39 10.99 -3.33
N GLU A 218 7.90 9.88 -3.83
CA GLU A 218 8.11 8.66 -3.06
C GLU A 218 9.57 8.45 -2.63
N GLY A 219 10.42 9.44 -2.84
CA GLY A 219 11.81 9.45 -2.42
C GLY A 219 12.80 8.79 -3.38
N GLY A 220 12.34 8.22 -4.50
CA GLY A 220 13.20 7.67 -5.55
C GLY A 220 13.72 8.73 -6.52
N PHE A 221 14.82 8.43 -7.21
CA PHE A 221 15.41 9.33 -8.20
C PHE A 221 14.57 9.38 -9.49
N ALA A 222 14.59 10.50 -10.17
CA ALA A 222 13.89 10.72 -11.44
C ALA A 222 14.88 11.19 -12.54
N PRO A 223 15.90 10.37 -12.86
CA PRO A 223 16.91 10.75 -13.86
C PRO A 223 16.33 10.74 -15.28
N ASN A 224 16.88 11.58 -16.15
CA ASN A 224 16.53 11.60 -17.57
C ASN A 224 17.26 10.46 -18.31
N LEU A 225 16.66 9.28 -18.31
CA LEU A 225 17.20 8.08 -18.95
C LEU A 225 16.38 7.73 -20.19
N ALA A 226 17.05 7.13 -21.19
CA ALA A 226 16.47 6.89 -22.51
C ALA A 226 15.49 5.72 -22.57
N SER A 227 15.59 4.74 -21.66
CA SER A 227 14.81 3.50 -21.74
C SER A 227 14.68 2.80 -20.40
N THR A 228 13.76 1.84 -20.34
CA THR A 228 13.61 0.90 -19.23
C THR A 228 14.91 0.17 -18.93
N GLU A 229 15.59 -0.35 -19.96
CA GLU A 229 16.85 -1.08 -19.78
C GLU A 229 17.99 -0.19 -19.30
N ALA A 230 18.03 1.07 -19.70
CA ALA A 230 18.99 2.03 -19.15
C ALA A 230 18.80 2.23 -17.64
N ALA A 231 17.55 2.34 -17.19
CA ALA A 231 17.23 2.43 -15.75
C ALA A 231 17.62 1.16 -15.00
N LEU A 232 17.27 -0.01 -15.52
CA LEU A 232 17.64 -1.30 -14.94
C LEU A 232 19.16 -1.47 -14.85
N GLY A 233 19.90 -1.04 -15.88
CA GLY A 233 21.36 -1.08 -15.91
C GLY A 233 21.99 -0.26 -14.76
N PHE A 234 21.50 0.95 -14.51
CA PHE A 234 21.97 1.75 -13.37
C PHE A 234 21.68 1.11 -12.01
N VAL A 235 20.49 0.54 -11.87
CA VAL A 235 20.11 -0.14 -10.62
C VAL A 235 20.97 -1.38 -10.38
N MET A 236 21.17 -2.21 -11.40
CA MET A 236 22.04 -3.40 -11.35
C MET A 236 23.46 -3.03 -10.94
N LYS A 237 24.02 -2.00 -11.57
CA LYS A 237 25.36 -1.51 -11.27
C LYS A 237 25.48 -0.98 -9.84
N ALA A 238 24.47 -0.28 -9.36
CA ALA A 238 24.44 0.24 -7.99
C ALA A 238 24.40 -0.90 -6.97
N ILE A 239 23.64 -1.96 -7.21
CA ILE A 239 23.58 -3.14 -6.36
C ILE A 239 24.98 -3.79 -6.25
N GLU A 240 25.63 -4.01 -7.40
CA GLU A 240 26.99 -4.60 -7.45
C GLU A 240 28.03 -3.74 -6.77
N LYS A 241 28.03 -2.43 -7.02
CA LYS A 241 28.97 -1.49 -6.39
C LYS A 241 28.73 -1.33 -4.89
N ALA A 242 27.52 -1.51 -4.41
CA ALA A 242 27.23 -1.53 -2.97
C ALA A 242 27.72 -2.81 -2.29
N GLY A 243 28.19 -3.79 -3.06
CA GLY A 243 28.75 -5.05 -2.54
C GLY A 243 27.75 -6.20 -2.48
N TYR A 244 26.62 -6.08 -3.17
CA TYR A 244 25.56 -7.10 -3.21
C TYR A 244 25.47 -7.79 -4.56
N LYS A 245 25.00 -9.03 -4.55
CA LYS A 245 24.79 -9.82 -5.77
C LYS A 245 23.35 -9.69 -6.27
N PRO A 246 23.14 -9.08 -7.46
CA PRO A 246 21.81 -9.04 -8.07
C PRO A 246 21.25 -10.45 -8.29
N GLY A 247 19.99 -10.65 -7.87
CA GLY A 247 19.31 -11.93 -7.98
C GLY A 247 19.51 -12.87 -6.80
N GLU A 248 20.60 -12.72 -6.06
CA GLU A 248 20.86 -13.52 -4.84
C GLU A 248 20.55 -12.72 -3.58
N ASP A 249 21.21 -11.58 -3.41
CA ASP A 249 21.05 -10.72 -2.22
C ASP A 249 19.87 -9.77 -2.39
N ILE A 250 19.79 -9.14 -3.55
CA ILE A 250 18.78 -8.13 -3.90
C ILE A 250 18.21 -8.47 -5.27
N CYS A 251 16.89 -8.59 -5.34
CA CYS A 251 16.15 -8.73 -6.59
C CYS A 251 15.52 -7.40 -7.01
N LEU A 252 14.86 -7.40 -8.17
CA LEU A 252 14.19 -6.23 -8.72
C LEU A 252 12.67 -6.46 -8.78
N ALA A 253 11.93 -5.37 -8.69
CA ALA A 253 10.49 -5.34 -8.93
C ALA A 253 10.14 -4.09 -9.75
N LEU A 254 9.09 -4.19 -10.55
CA LEU A 254 8.61 -3.10 -11.38
C LEU A 254 7.15 -2.78 -11.07
N ASP A 255 6.79 -1.52 -11.19
CA ASP A 255 5.41 -1.07 -11.34
C ASP A 255 5.28 -0.37 -12.69
N ALA A 256 4.56 -0.99 -13.60
CA ALA A 256 4.40 -0.47 -14.94
C ALA A 256 3.32 0.60 -15.05
N ALA A 257 2.28 0.51 -14.20
CA ALA A 257 1.08 1.33 -14.34
C ALA A 257 0.58 1.35 -15.79
N ALA A 258 0.42 0.17 -16.39
CA ALA A 258 0.25 0.02 -17.83
C ALA A 258 -1.03 0.68 -18.38
N THR A 259 -2.03 0.92 -17.54
CA THR A 259 -3.23 1.68 -17.92
C THR A 259 -2.88 3.06 -18.45
N GLU A 260 -1.82 3.70 -17.94
CA GLU A 260 -1.39 5.06 -18.31
C GLU A 260 -0.89 5.17 -19.75
N PHE A 261 -0.41 4.07 -20.34
CA PHE A 261 0.05 4.04 -21.73
C PHE A 261 -0.76 3.09 -22.62
N PHE A 262 -1.97 2.73 -22.20
CA PHE A 262 -2.89 1.87 -22.96
C PHE A 262 -4.05 2.66 -23.54
N GLU A 263 -4.25 2.57 -24.82
CA GLU A 263 -5.39 3.19 -25.53
C GLU A 263 -5.77 2.37 -26.77
N ASN A 264 -7.06 2.09 -26.92
CA ASN A 264 -7.59 1.39 -28.10
C ASN A 264 -6.88 0.07 -28.43
N GLY A 265 -6.59 -0.74 -27.42
CA GLY A 265 -5.91 -2.03 -27.59
C GLY A 265 -4.42 -1.95 -27.82
N VAL A 266 -3.83 -0.76 -27.71
CA VAL A 266 -2.39 -0.52 -27.97
C VAL A 266 -1.69 -0.03 -26.71
N TYR A 267 -0.60 -0.69 -26.35
CA TYR A 267 0.36 -0.24 -25.33
C TYR A 267 1.43 0.60 -26.00
N ASP A 268 1.39 1.91 -25.79
CA ASP A 268 2.30 2.87 -26.42
C ASP A 268 3.44 3.25 -25.47
N LEU A 269 4.58 2.60 -25.64
CA LEU A 269 5.82 2.92 -24.93
C LEU A 269 6.51 4.09 -25.66
N LYS A 270 6.02 5.31 -25.43
CA LYS A 270 6.45 6.52 -26.16
C LYS A 270 7.93 6.81 -26.00
N GLY A 271 8.46 6.60 -24.79
CA GLY A 271 9.87 6.83 -24.51
C GLY A 271 10.81 5.89 -25.28
N GLU A 272 10.32 4.73 -25.66
CA GLU A 272 11.09 3.73 -26.44
C GLU A 272 10.68 3.70 -27.92
N GLY A 273 9.67 4.48 -28.30
CA GLY A 273 9.16 4.51 -29.69
C GLY A 273 8.52 3.20 -30.12
N ARG A 274 7.89 2.45 -29.21
CA ARG A 274 7.30 1.13 -29.45
C ARG A 274 5.82 1.13 -29.19
N LYS A 275 5.03 0.63 -30.14
CA LYS A 275 3.61 0.38 -29.98
C LYS A 275 3.38 -1.12 -30.03
N LEU A 276 2.79 -1.67 -28.96
CA LEU A 276 2.60 -3.10 -28.79
C LEU A 276 1.12 -3.42 -28.58
N ASP A 277 0.68 -4.55 -29.15
CA ASP A 277 -0.57 -5.18 -28.73
C ASP A 277 -0.36 -5.93 -27.40
N ALA A 278 -1.41 -6.57 -26.87
CA ALA A 278 -1.33 -7.32 -25.62
C ALA A 278 -0.27 -8.42 -25.68
N GLY A 279 -0.21 -9.19 -26.76
CA GLY A 279 0.79 -10.25 -26.96
C GLY A 279 2.21 -9.70 -27.00
N GLY A 280 2.42 -8.59 -27.69
CA GLY A 280 3.71 -7.89 -27.72
C GLY A 280 4.14 -7.36 -26.36
N MET A 281 3.19 -6.86 -25.56
CA MET A 281 3.48 -6.40 -24.21
C MET A 281 3.87 -7.56 -23.27
N VAL A 282 3.22 -8.70 -23.39
CA VAL A 282 3.60 -9.92 -22.66
C VAL A 282 5.01 -10.37 -23.05
N ASP A 283 5.36 -10.37 -24.33
CA ASP A 283 6.72 -10.68 -24.80
C ASP A 283 7.75 -9.70 -24.26
N TYR A 284 7.42 -8.43 -24.17
CA TYR A 284 8.26 -7.40 -23.55
C TYR A 284 8.61 -7.74 -22.10
N TRP A 285 7.59 -8.09 -21.29
CA TRP A 285 7.80 -8.49 -19.89
C TRP A 285 8.61 -9.79 -19.79
N ALA A 286 8.33 -10.77 -20.63
CA ALA A 286 9.05 -12.03 -20.63
C ALA A 286 10.55 -11.83 -20.93
N ALA A 287 10.87 -10.99 -21.90
CA ALA A 287 12.25 -10.67 -22.25
C ALA A 287 13.00 -9.97 -21.11
N LEU A 288 12.36 -9.02 -20.44
CA LEU A 288 12.97 -8.34 -19.29
C LEU A 288 13.16 -9.28 -18.10
N ALA A 289 12.19 -10.15 -17.80
CA ALA A 289 12.29 -11.12 -16.71
C ALA A 289 13.36 -12.19 -16.97
N ASP A 290 13.64 -12.53 -18.22
CA ASP A 290 14.74 -13.43 -18.58
C ASP A 290 16.11 -12.77 -18.42
N LYS A 291 16.21 -11.48 -18.66
CA LYS A 291 17.49 -10.75 -18.66
C LYS A 291 17.87 -10.19 -17.28
N TYR A 292 16.90 -9.81 -16.47
CA TYR A 292 17.11 -9.18 -15.18
C TYR A 292 16.44 -9.98 -14.06
N PRO A 293 16.93 -9.89 -12.81
CA PRO A 293 16.35 -10.63 -11.68
C PRO A 293 15.05 -9.98 -11.16
N ILE A 294 14.09 -9.86 -12.06
CA ILE A 294 12.76 -9.29 -11.76
C ILE A 294 11.88 -10.38 -11.17
N ILE A 295 11.45 -10.19 -9.93
CA ILE A 295 10.61 -11.15 -9.20
C ILE A 295 9.15 -10.71 -9.11
N SER A 296 8.85 -9.45 -9.44
CA SER A 296 7.50 -8.91 -9.32
C SER A 296 7.26 -7.82 -10.37
N ILE A 297 6.09 -7.87 -10.98
CA ILE A 297 5.60 -6.85 -11.92
C ILE A 297 4.19 -6.46 -11.49
N GLU A 298 4.01 -5.19 -11.14
CA GLU A 298 2.72 -4.62 -10.78
C GLU A 298 2.09 -3.95 -12.00
N ASP A 299 0.80 -4.20 -12.21
CA ASP A 299 0.01 -3.62 -13.29
C ASP A 299 0.73 -3.65 -14.65
N GLY A 300 1.25 -4.82 -15.00
CA GLY A 300 1.93 -5.05 -16.29
C GLY A 300 1.00 -4.99 -17.50
N MET A 301 -0.30 -5.06 -17.29
CA MET A 301 -1.34 -4.89 -18.28
C MET A 301 -2.36 -3.86 -17.76
N ALA A 302 -3.15 -3.28 -18.68
CA ALA A 302 -4.18 -2.29 -18.32
C ALA A 302 -5.30 -2.90 -17.46
N GLU A 303 -5.91 -2.07 -16.61
CA GLU A 303 -6.90 -2.49 -15.61
C GLU A 303 -8.15 -3.17 -16.19
N ASP A 304 -8.51 -2.90 -17.44
CA ASP A 304 -9.66 -3.49 -18.10
C ASP A 304 -9.27 -4.51 -19.19
N ASP A 305 -7.98 -4.75 -19.42
CA ASP A 305 -7.47 -5.74 -20.36
C ASP A 305 -7.35 -7.13 -19.71
N TRP A 306 -8.49 -7.72 -19.37
CA TRP A 306 -8.55 -9.02 -18.70
C TRP A 306 -7.95 -10.15 -19.53
N GLU A 307 -8.12 -10.13 -20.84
CA GLU A 307 -7.51 -11.13 -21.75
C GLU A 307 -5.99 -11.01 -21.76
N GLY A 308 -5.48 -9.78 -21.84
CA GLY A 308 -4.05 -9.51 -21.75
C GLY A 308 -3.46 -9.95 -20.41
N TRP A 309 -4.16 -9.68 -19.30
CA TRP A 309 -3.79 -10.16 -17.98
C TRP A 309 -3.74 -11.70 -17.91
N LYS A 310 -4.70 -12.37 -18.51
CA LYS A 310 -4.72 -13.83 -18.57
C LYS A 310 -3.51 -14.37 -19.34
N THR A 311 -3.20 -13.79 -20.47
CA THR A 311 -2.04 -14.17 -21.29
C THR A 311 -0.73 -13.95 -20.51
N LEU A 312 -0.61 -12.81 -19.82
CA LEU A 312 0.55 -12.52 -18.99
C LEU A 312 0.69 -13.54 -17.85
N THR A 313 -0.41 -13.85 -17.18
CA THR A 313 -0.41 -14.79 -16.04
C THR A 313 -0.04 -16.20 -16.48
N ASP A 314 -0.59 -16.68 -17.59
CA ASP A 314 -0.25 -17.99 -18.16
C ASP A 314 1.22 -18.07 -18.57
N ARG A 315 1.80 -16.98 -19.07
CA ARG A 315 3.19 -16.92 -19.52
C ARG A 315 4.19 -16.80 -18.37
N LEU A 316 3.94 -15.91 -17.41
CA LEU A 316 4.91 -15.51 -16.38
C LEU A 316 4.52 -15.84 -14.94
N GLY A 317 3.26 -16.15 -14.67
CA GLY A 317 2.75 -16.30 -13.31
C GLY A 317 3.40 -17.41 -12.49
N GLY A 318 4.03 -18.40 -13.14
CA GLY A 318 4.79 -19.45 -12.46
C GLY A 318 6.19 -19.02 -12.00
N LYS A 319 6.71 -17.91 -12.48
CA LYS A 319 8.07 -17.42 -12.18
C LYS A 319 8.08 -16.06 -11.50
N VAL A 320 7.11 -15.22 -11.80
CA VAL A 320 7.07 -13.80 -11.42
C VAL A 320 5.78 -13.54 -10.65
N GLN A 321 5.90 -12.78 -9.57
CA GLN A 321 4.75 -12.23 -8.87
C GLN A 321 4.08 -11.18 -9.76
N LEU A 322 2.82 -11.38 -10.08
CA LEU A 322 2.02 -10.47 -10.90
C LEU A 322 0.99 -9.78 -10.02
N VAL A 323 1.27 -8.52 -9.70
CA VAL A 323 0.49 -7.75 -8.72
C VAL A 323 -0.57 -6.93 -9.43
N GLY A 324 -1.81 -7.04 -8.97
CA GLY A 324 -2.89 -6.14 -9.38
C GLY A 324 -3.07 -5.00 -8.39
N ASP A 325 -2.81 -3.77 -8.85
CA ASP A 325 -3.14 -2.52 -8.15
C ASP A 325 -4.43 -1.94 -8.73
N ASP A 326 -4.38 -1.26 -9.85
CA ASP A 326 -5.57 -0.71 -10.53
C ASP A 326 -6.54 -1.81 -10.98
N LEU A 327 -6.03 -3.00 -11.23
CA LEU A 327 -6.84 -4.16 -11.56
C LEU A 327 -7.85 -4.52 -10.45
N PHE A 328 -7.41 -4.51 -9.20
CA PHE A 328 -8.21 -4.96 -8.06
C PHE A 328 -8.72 -3.84 -7.15
N VAL A 329 -8.01 -2.73 -7.08
CA VAL A 329 -8.30 -1.57 -6.22
C VAL A 329 -8.67 -1.94 -4.78
N THR A 330 -7.98 -2.95 -4.22
CA THR A 330 -8.23 -3.49 -2.87
C THR A 330 -9.68 -3.95 -2.65
N ASN A 331 -10.41 -4.21 -3.75
CA ASN A 331 -11.83 -4.56 -3.73
C ASN A 331 -12.00 -6.08 -3.88
N LYS A 332 -12.63 -6.71 -2.89
CA LYS A 332 -12.79 -8.17 -2.88
C LYS A 332 -13.65 -8.71 -4.03
N ARG A 333 -14.58 -7.92 -4.61
CA ARG A 333 -15.38 -8.35 -5.76
C ARG A 333 -14.51 -8.45 -7.02
N ARG A 334 -13.67 -7.45 -7.26
CA ARG A 334 -12.73 -7.48 -8.38
C ARG A 334 -11.67 -8.55 -8.19
N LEU A 335 -11.19 -8.72 -6.96
CA LEU A 335 -10.26 -9.81 -6.63
C LEU A 335 -10.90 -11.19 -6.87
N ALA A 336 -12.14 -11.41 -6.45
CA ALA A 336 -12.87 -12.66 -6.69
C ALA A 336 -13.00 -12.95 -8.19
N ASP A 337 -13.29 -11.94 -9.01
CA ASP A 337 -13.32 -12.07 -10.49
C ASP A 337 -11.95 -12.48 -11.03
N GLY A 338 -10.89 -11.85 -10.57
CA GLY A 338 -9.52 -12.19 -10.97
C GLY A 338 -9.13 -13.62 -10.59
N ILE A 339 -9.49 -14.04 -9.39
CA ILE A 339 -9.25 -15.42 -8.91
C ILE A 339 -10.02 -16.41 -9.79
N ALA A 340 -11.29 -16.15 -10.07
CA ALA A 340 -12.13 -17.02 -10.91
C ALA A 340 -11.61 -17.14 -12.34
N ARG A 341 -11.05 -16.08 -12.88
CA ARG A 341 -10.46 -16.05 -14.23
C ARG A 341 -9.01 -16.54 -14.28
N GLY A 342 -8.36 -16.73 -13.13
CA GLY A 342 -6.95 -17.10 -13.05
C GLY A 342 -6.02 -16.00 -13.56
N VAL A 343 -6.32 -14.74 -13.26
CA VAL A 343 -5.48 -13.59 -13.62
C VAL A 343 -4.75 -13.04 -12.40
N ALA A 344 -3.52 -12.58 -12.60
CA ALA A 344 -2.59 -12.16 -11.56
C ALA A 344 -2.32 -13.28 -10.54
N ASN A 345 -1.49 -13.03 -9.54
CA ASN A 345 -1.24 -13.94 -8.42
C ASN A 345 -0.94 -13.18 -7.11
N SER A 346 -1.12 -11.86 -7.12
CA SER A 346 -0.91 -11.00 -5.98
C SER A 346 -1.81 -9.77 -6.04
N ILE A 347 -2.13 -9.21 -4.89
CA ILE A 347 -2.88 -7.95 -4.78
C ILE A 347 -2.05 -6.90 -4.07
N LEU A 348 -2.05 -5.68 -4.60
CA LEU A 348 -1.56 -4.52 -3.88
C LEU A 348 -2.67 -3.99 -2.97
N VAL A 349 -2.36 -3.76 -1.71
CA VAL A 349 -3.35 -3.37 -0.70
C VAL A 349 -3.12 -1.92 -0.30
N LYS A 350 -4.06 -1.07 -0.65
CA LYS A 350 -4.10 0.35 -0.32
C LYS A 350 -5.39 0.65 0.45
N VAL A 351 -5.26 1.00 1.71
CA VAL A 351 -6.40 1.16 2.62
C VAL A 351 -7.44 2.16 2.13
N ASN A 352 -7.01 3.23 1.45
CA ASN A 352 -7.92 4.27 0.96
C ASN A 352 -8.61 3.93 -0.37
N GLN A 353 -8.19 2.88 -1.08
CA GLN A 353 -8.90 2.43 -2.29
C GLN A 353 -10.24 1.80 -1.97
N ILE A 354 -10.40 1.23 -0.79
CA ILE A 354 -11.65 0.64 -0.33
C ILE A 354 -12.30 1.46 0.80
N GLY A 355 -11.53 1.98 1.74
CA GLY A 355 -11.97 2.98 2.69
C GLY A 355 -12.39 2.51 4.08
N THR A 356 -12.22 1.23 4.42
CA THR A 356 -12.33 0.74 5.81
C THR A 356 -11.27 -0.30 6.12
N LEU A 357 -10.93 -0.43 7.38
CA LEU A 357 -10.03 -1.48 7.87
C LEU A 357 -10.64 -2.87 7.65
N THR A 358 -11.93 -3.04 7.95
CA THR A 358 -12.63 -4.32 7.78
C THR A 358 -12.54 -4.83 6.35
N GLU A 359 -12.88 -3.99 5.36
CA GLU A 359 -12.82 -4.38 3.95
C GLU A 359 -11.39 -4.62 3.47
N THR A 360 -10.43 -3.86 4.00
CA THR A 360 -9.01 -4.07 3.72
C THR A 360 -8.55 -5.45 4.18
N LEU A 361 -8.86 -5.82 5.42
CA LEU A 361 -8.52 -7.13 5.97
C LEU A 361 -9.24 -8.29 5.26
N GLU A 362 -10.49 -8.09 4.86
CA GLU A 362 -11.24 -9.08 4.08
C GLU A 362 -10.57 -9.34 2.72
N SER A 363 -10.06 -8.31 2.05
CA SER A 363 -9.36 -8.47 0.78
C SER A 363 -8.06 -9.24 0.92
N VAL A 364 -7.29 -8.95 1.97
CA VAL A 364 -6.06 -9.70 2.27
C VAL A 364 -6.36 -11.17 2.56
N GLU A 365 -7.38 -11.44 3.37
CA GLU A 365 -7.80 -12.80 3.71
C GLU A 365 -8.23 -13.58 2.47
N MET A 366 -9.04 -12.97 1.60
CA MET A 366 -9.46 -13.60 0.35
C MET A 366 -8.27 -13.94 -0.55
N ALA A 367 -7.31 -13.03 -0.68
CA ALA A 367 -6.08 -13.27 -1.45
C ALA A 367 -5.32 -14.47 -0.90
N HIS A 368 -5.05 -14.50 0.38
CA HIS A 368 -4.31 -15.58 1.03
C HIS A 368 -5.02 -16.94 0.90
N ARG A 369 -6.33 -16.99 1.07
CA ARG A 369 -7.12 -18.22 0.91
C ARG A 369 -7.07 -18.76 -0.51
N ALA A 370 -7.00 -17.89 -1.50
CA ALA A 370 -6.90 -18.27 -2.91
C ALA A 370 -5.48 -18.63 -3.35
N GLY A 371 -4.53 -18.50 -2.44
CA GLY A 371 -3.13 -18.71 -2.76
C GLY A 371 -2.44 -17.52 -3.42
N TYR A 372 -3.06 -16.36 -3.46
CA TYR A 372 -2.43 -15.10 -3.88
C TYR A 372 -1.56 -14.55 -2.75
N THR A 373 -0.52 -13.82 -3.12
CA THR A 373 0.22 -12.99 -2.17
C THR A 373 -0.44 -11.61 -2.04
N ALA A 374 -0.03 -10.86 -1.04
CA ALA A 374 -0.47 -9.48 -0.83
C ALA A 374 0.74 -8.60 -0.53
N VAL A 375 0.70 -7.37 -1.02
CA VAL A 375 1.71 -6.34 -0.77
C VAL A 375 1.02 -5.15 -0.12
N MET A 376 1.39 -4.84 1.11
CA MET A 376 0.88 -3.64 1.79
C MET A 376 1.54 -2.40 1.20
N SER A 377 0.75 -1.39 0.83
CA SER A 377 1.25 -0.26 0.05
C SER A 377 0.85 1.09 0.62
N HIS A 378 1.78 2.04 0.47
CA HIS A 378 1.54 3.46 0.61
C HIS A 378 0.78 4.04 -0.59
N ARG A 379 0.54 5.36 -0.56
CA ARG A 379 0.11 6.16 -1.72
C ARG A 379 1.13 7.26 -1.99
N SER A 380 0.98 7.96 -3.14
CA SER A 380 1.87 9.07 -3.52
C SER A 380 1.82 10.22 -2.52
N GLY A 381 0.65 10.57 -2.03
CA GLY A 381 0.44 11.52 -0.93
C GLY A 381 0.33 10.80 0.39
N GLU A 382 1.33 10.99 1.25
CA GLU A 382 1.40 10.36 2.57
C GLU A 382 1.54 11.40 3.68
N THR A 383 1.35 10.92 4.90
CA THR A 383 1.63 11.66 6.14
C THR A 383 2.67 10.90 6.96
N GLU A 384 2.97 11.37 8.17
CA GLU A 384 3.83 10.62 9.12
C GLU A 384 3.13 9.39 9.71
N ASP A 385 1.84 9.18 9.41
CA ASP A 385 1.11 7.99 9.84
C ASP A 385 1.79 6.73 9.34
N ALA A 386 2.05 5.79 10.25
CA ALA A 386 2.76 4.55 9.96
C ALA A 386 1.87 3.31 10.07
N THR A 387 0.55 3.46 10.01
CA THR A 387 -0.43 2.37 10.18
C THR A 387 -0.17 1.18 9.26
N ILE A 388 0.23 1.43 8.02
CA ILE A 388 0.47 0.35 7.06
C ILE A 388 1.64 -0.57 7.47
N ALA A 389 2.60 -0.08 8.24
CA ALA A 389 3.67 -0.91 8.81
C ALA A 389 3.08 -1.96 9.77
N ASP A 390 2.23 -1.52 10.69
CA ASP A 390 1.53 -2.41 11.61
C ASP A 390 0.60 -3.38 10.87
N LEU A 391 -0.11 -2.92 9.84
CA LEU A 391 -0.99 -3.77 9.02
C LEU A 391 -0.21 -4.85 8.27
N ALA A 392 0.96 -4.53 7.75
CA ALA A 392 1.80 -5.51 7.06
C ALA A 392 2.20 -6.66 7.99
N VAL A 393 2.58 -6.37 9.23
CA VAL A 393 2.92 -7.39 10.22
C VAL A 393 1.67 -8.10 10.75
N ALA A 394 0.61 -7.36 11.03
CA ALA A 394 -0.65 -7.93 11.52
C ALA A 394 -1.23 -8.99 10.58
N THR A 395 -1.13 -8.78 9.28
CA THR A 395 -1.64 -9.70 8.26
C THR A 395 -0.67 -10.80 7.87
N ASN A 396 0.58 -10.74 8.34
CA ASN A 396 1.67 -11.62 7.88
C ASN A 396 1.78 -11.65 6.34
N CYS A 397 1.48 -10.53 5.66
CA CYS A 397 1.48 -10.48 4.19
C CYS A 397 2.87 -10.64 3.59
N GLY A 398 3.92 -10.35 4.34
CA GLY A 398 5.30 -10.63 3.97
C GLY A 398 5.94 -9.62 3.04
N GLN A 399 5.21 -8.61 2.57
CA GLN A 399 5.72 -7.60 1.65
C GLN A 399 5.14 -6.21 1.96
N ILE A 400 5.95 -5.17 1.77
CA ILE A 400 5.52 -3.78 1.87
C ILE A 400 6.14 -2.94 0.75
N LYS A 401 5.32 -2.10 0.14
CA LYS A 401 5.73 -1.12 -0.87
C LYS A 401 5.45 0.26 -0.29
N THR A 402 6.49 0.95 0.19
CA THR A 402 6.33 2.23 0.91
C THR A 402 7.39 3.27 0.55
N GLY A 403 7.84 3.24 -0.70
CA GLY A 403 8.75 4.22 -1.25
C GLY A 403 10.23 3.89 -1.06
N SER A 404 11.06 4.89 -1.23
CA SER A 404 12.51 4.78 -1.18
C SER A 404 13.06 5.11 0.21
N LEU A 405 14.36 5.40 0.28
CA LEU A 405 15.13 5.67 1.50
C LEU A 405 15.32 7.17 1.74
N ALA A 406 14.41 8.00 1.25
CA ALA A 406 14.37 9.44 1.45
C ALA A 406 12.93 9.88 1.68
N ARG A 407 12.75 11.05 2.30
CA ARG A 407 11.48 11.65 2.74
C ARG A 407 10.92 10.98 3.99
N SER A 408 10.70 11.79 5.02
CA SER A 408 10.27 11.31 6.35
C SER A 408 8.89 10.62 6.33
N ASP A 409 8.01 10.98 5.40
CA ASP A 409 6.72 10.33 5.21
C ASP A 409 6.85 8.85 4.79
N ARG A 410 7.95 8.49 4.10
CA ARG A 410 8.30 7.11 3.74
C ARG A 410 9.08 6.43 4.86
N LEU A 411 10.10 7.09 5.36
CA LEU A 411 10.96 6.56 6.42
C LEU A 411 10.19 6.28 7.71
N ALA A 412 9.12 7.00 7.98
CA ALA A 412 8.24 6.74 9.13
C ALA A 412 7.75 5.29 9.17
N LYS A 413 7.42 4.71 8.00
CA LYS A 413 6.97 3.33 7.87
C LYS A 413 8.11 2.34 8.14
N TYR A 414 9.29 2.58 7.56
CA TYR A 414 10.48 1.76 7.81
C TYR A 414 10.91 1.80 9.28
N ASN A 415 10.92 2.98 9.86
CA ASN A 415 11.26 3.16 11.28
C ASN A 415 10.26 2.44 12.19
N GLN A 416 8.97 2.47 11.84
CA GLN A 416 7.96 1.73 12.59
C GLN A 416 8.17 0.21 12.48
N LEU A 417 8.52 -0.30 11.32
CA LEU A 417 8.84 -1.73 11.13
C LEU A 417 10.06 -2.14 11.97
N ILE A 418 11.08 -1.29 12.06
CA ILE A 418 12.25 -1.54 12.91
C ILE A 418 11.82 -1.65 14.39
N ARG A 419 10.96 -0.76 14.87
CA ARG A 419 10.40 -0.83 16.23
C ARG A 419 9.57 -2.09 16.46
N ILE A 420 8.79 -2.50 15.49
CA ILE A 420 8.00 -3.74 15.56
C ILE A 420 8.91 -4.96 15.63
N GLU A 421 9.98 -5.00 14.82
CA GLU A 421 10.99 -6.07 14.87
C GLU A 421 11.63 -6.17 16.24
N GLU A 422 12.00 -5.04 16.82
CA GLU A 422 12.55 -4.97 18.17
C GLU A 422 11.53 -5.48 19.22
N ALA A 423 10.29 -5.08 19.12
CA ALA A 423 9.23 -5.52 20.02
C ALA A 423 8.96 -7.03 19.94
N LEU A 424 9.07 -7.62 18.76
CA LEU A 424 8.94 -9.07 18.56
C LEU A 424 10.16 -9.84 19.06
N GLY A 425 11.33 -9.23 19.04
CA GLY A 425 12.57 -9.87 19.49
C GLY A 425 12.86 -11.18 18.77
N ALA A 426 13.09 -12.24 19.51
CA ALA A 426 13.38 -13.58 18.96
C ALA A 426 12.21 -14.20 18.19
N SER A 427 10.99 -13.67 18.32
CA SER A 427 9.82 -14.13 17.58
C SER A 427 9.72 -13.52 16.18
N ALA A 428 10.50 -12.47 15.89
CA ALA A 428 10.48 -11.83 14.58
C ALA A 428 10.98 -12.78 13.50
N GLU A 429 10.23 -12.85 12.39
CA GLU A 429 10.63 -13.59 11.20
C GLU A 429 10.67 -12.64 10.01
N TYR A 430 11.83 -12.50 9.37
CA TYR A 430 11.94 -11.76 8.12
C TYR A 430 11.48 -12.66 6.97
N ALA A 431 10.49 -12.21 6.21
CA ALA A 431 9.85 -13.03 5.18
C ALA A 431 10.81 -13.50 4.08
N GLY A 432 11.73 -12.64 3.63
CA GLY A 432 12.77 -13.00 2.67
C GLY A 432 12.21 -13.61 1.38
N MET A 433 12.87 -14.64 0.86
CA MET A 433 12.45 -15.33 -0.37
C MET A 433 11.12 -16.09 -0.24
N SER A 434 10.57 -16.25 0.98
CA SER A 434 9.28 -16.92 1.18
C SER A 434 8.10 -16.18 0.53
N ILE A 435 8.31 -14.92 0.14
CA ILE A 435 7.33 -14.14 -0.62
C ILE A 435 7.09 -14.72 -2.02
N LEU A 436 8.08 -15.42 -2.56
CA LEU A 436 7.95 -16.11 -3.83
C LEU A 436 7.43 -17.52 -3.55
N LYS A 437 6.32 -17.88 -4.18
CA LYS A 437 5.82 -19.25 -4.13
C LYS A 437 6.69 -20.14 -5.01
N SER A 438 7.16 -21.23 -4.40
CA SER A 438 7.78 -22.34 -5.12
C SER A 438 6.73 -23.11 -5.92
#